data_8c98bec8b9c0c79456b9729c68e3bec3
#
_entry.id   8c98bec8b9c0c79456b9729c68e3bec3
#
_cell.length_a   1.000
_cell.length_b   1.000
_cell.length_c   1.000
_cell.angle_alpha   90.00
_cell.angle_beta   90.00
_cell.angle_gamma   90.00
#
_symmetry.space_group_name_H-M   'P 1'
#
loop_
_entity.id
_entity.type
_entity.pdbx_description
1 polymer ?
#
loop_
_entity_poly.entity_id
_entity_poly.type
_entity_poly.pdbx_seq_one_letter_code
_entity_poly.pdbx_strand_id
1 'polypeptide(L)'
;MKLERVRAVRKRSRWFDGLLTHNPVLVGGMAIPFAVVITTSLKNSVSISILLACSLVPTVLLASLAGARLPRWGAPILYTLFSLALIVACVPLILPISPEVADSLGIFVPLLSVNTLLLTLCGRYADSRRKPVFALVDAVSYSAGFALIMCLLALLREWLGTGIIWGVPVRAPFTLSGIQITFTGFILLALLS
;
A
#
# COMPACT_ATOMS: atom_id res chain seq x y z
N MET A 1 -18.63 15.98 -30.11
CA MET A 1 -17.53 15.01 -30.41
C MET A 1 -16.24 15.25 -29.62
N LYS A 2 -15.69 16.48 -29.52
CA LYS A 2 -14.48 16.77 -28.73
C LYS A 2 -14.65 16.58 -27.20
N LEU A 3 -15.79 17.01 -26.66
CA LEU A 3 -16.10 16.90 -25.21
C LEU A 3 -16.35 15.44 -24.74
N GLU A 4 -16.89 14.61 -25.60
CA GLU A 4 -17.06 13.17 -25.28
C GLU A 4 -15.73 12.42 -25.29
N ARG A 5 -14.82 12.75 -26.21
CA ARG A 5 -13.45 12.19 -26.20
C ARG A 5 -12.69 12.61 -24.95
N VAL A 6 -12.80 13.87 -24.51
CA VAL A 6 -12.17 14.35 -23.28
C VAL A 6 -12.77 13.65 -22.03
N ARG A 7 -14.09 13.42 -22.02
CA ARG A 7 -14.77 12.66 -20.94
C ARG A 7 -14.39 11.18 -20.95
N ALA A 8 -14.23 10.57 -22.12
CA ALA A 8 -13.82 9.18 -22.25
C ALA A 8 -12.36 8.98 -21.85
N VAL A 9 -11.45 9.88 -22.22
CA VAL A 9 -10.05 9.87 -21.78
C VAL A 9 -9.95 10.08 -20.28
N ARG A 10 -10.73 11.01 -19.70
CA ARG A 10 -10.79 11.25 -18.25
C ARG A 10 -11.39 10.06 -17.47
N LYS A 11 -12.26 9.25 -18.12
CA LYS A 11 -12.85 8.05 -17.52
C LYS A 11 -11.89 6.84 -17.59
N ARG A 12 -11.09 6.76 -18.65
CA ARG A 12 -10.09 5.69 -18.86
C ARG A 12 -8.84 5.89 -18.01
N SER A 13 -8.46 7.13 -17.73
CA SER A 13 -7.32 7.51 -16.89
C SER A 13 -7.49 7.06 -15.42
N ARG A 14 -8.72 7.04 -14.90
CA ARG A 14 -8.98 6.71 -13.48
C ARG A 14 -8.55 5.31 -13.03
N TRP A 15 -8.54 4.32 -13.92
CA TRP A 15 -8.16 2.96 -13.57
C TRP A 15 -6.65 2.79 -13.35
N PHE A 16 -5.85 3.66 -13.96
CA PHE A 16 -4.39 3.64 -13.89
C PHE A 16 -3.82 4.78 -13.05
N ASP A 17 -4.64 5.74 -12.64
CA ASP A 17 -4.18 6.91 -11.87
C ASP A 17 -3.51 6.52 -10.56
N GLY A 18 -4.06 5.55 -9.83
CA GLY A 18 -3.48 5.06 -8.57
C GLY A 18 -2.27 4.15 -8.77
N LEU A 19 -2.08 3.58 -9.96
CA LEU A 19 -1.01 2.61 -10.21
C LEU A 19 0.33 3.31 -10.50
N LEU A 20 0.36 4.32 -11.35
CA LEU A 20 1.58 4.97 -11.84
C LEU A 20 1.54 6.49 -11.72
N THR A 21 0.56 7.16 -12.36
CA THR A 21 0.51 8.63 -12.47
C THR A 21 0.22 9.35 -11.16
N HIS A 22 -0.55 8.74 -10.28
CA HIS A 22 -0.84 9.23 -8.93
C HIS A 22 -0.56 8.12 -7.90
N ASN A 23 0.60 7.47 -8.03
CA ASN A 23 0.98 6.43 -7.09
C ASN A 23 1.04 7.00 -5.67
N PRO A 24 0.38 6.34 -4.69
CA PRO A 24 0.29 6.87 -3.34
C PRO A 24 1.64 7.00 -2.65
N VAL A 25 2.59 6.13 -2.98
CA VAL A 25 3.92 6.12 -2.37
C VAL A 25 4.83 7.15 -3.04
N LEU A 26 4.91 7.14 -4.37
CA LEU A 26 5.84 8.00 -5.12
C LEU A 26 5.37 9.46 -5.18
N VAL A 27 4.13 9.68 -5.57
CA VAL A 27 3.59 11.03 -5.80
C VAL A 27 2.92 11.58 -4.54
N GLY A 28 2.20 10.72 -3.80
CA GLY A 28 1.50 11.10 -2.58
C GLY A 28 2.37 11.19 -1.34
N GLY A 29 3.57 10.62 -1.36
CA GLY A 29 4.42 10.51 -0.17
C GLY A 29 3.76 9.71 0.96
N MET A 30 2.72 8.92 0.63
CA MET A 30 1.96 8.17 1.61
C MET A 30 2.66 6.84 1.90
N ALA A 31 2.60 6.42 3.16
CA ALA A 31 3.20 5.15 3.60
C ALA A 31 4.73 5.05 3.41
N ILE A 32 5.46 6.17 3.34
CA ILE A 32 6.93 6.21 3.24
C ILE A 32 7.61 5.34 4.32
N PRO A 33 7.22 5.36 5.61
CA PRO A 33 7.87 4.52 6.62
C PRO A 33 7.84 3.03 6.25
N PHE A 34 6.73 2.56 5.70
CA PHE A 34 6.61 1.18 5.24
C PHE A 34 7.52 0.91 4.04
N ALA A 35 7.52 1.81 3.06
CA ALA A 35 8.33 1.69 1.85
C ALA A 35 9.84 1.67 2.13
N VAL A 36 10.29 2.31 3.19
CA VAL A 36 11.71 2.42 3.51
C VAL A 36 12.17 1.33 4.47
N VAL A 37 11.38 0.99 5.48
CA VAL A 37 11.79 0.05 6.54
C VAL A 37 11.54 -1.40 6.14
N ILE A 38 10.37 -1.69 5.56
CA ILE A 38 9.93 -3.08 5.33
C ILE A 38 10.53 -3.67 4.05
N THR A 39 10.90 -2.85 3.09
CA THR A 39 11.39 -3.30 1.76
C THR A 39 12.81 -3.90 1.78
N THR A 40 13.29 -4.36 2.91
CA THR A 40 14.55 -5.13 3.02
C THR A 40 14.40 -6.56 2.55
N SER A 41 13.18 -7.12 2.58
CA SER A 41 12.85 -8.45 2.10
C SER A 41 11.58 -8.43 1.25
N LEU A 42 11.61 -9.17 0.16
CA LEU A 42 10.47 -9.32 -0.75
C LEU A 42 9.28 -10.01 -0.05
N LYS A 43 9.56 -11.00 0.81
CA LYS A 43 8.53 -11.69 1.61
C LYS A 43 7.76 -10.70 2.50
N ASN A 44 8.48 -9.82 3.21
CA ASN A 44 7.87 -8.82 4.08
C ASN A 44 7.01 -7.82 3.27
N SER A 45 7.52 -7.37 2.12
CA SER A 45 6.82 -6.42 1.26
C SER A 45 5.53 -6.99 0.66
N VAL A 46 5.56 -8.23 0.22
CA VAL A 46 4.38 -8.94 -0.28
C VAL A 46 3.36 -9.12 0.85
N SER A 47 3.80 -9.55 2.03
CA SER A 47 2.92 -9.75 3.18
C SER A 47 2.21 -8.47 3.62
N ILE A 48 2.94 -7.36 3.75
CA ILE A 48 2.34 -6.06 4.09
C ILE A 48 1.40 -5.57 2.99
N SER A 49 1.73 -5.82 1.72
CA SER A 49 0.87 -5.44 0.60
C SER A 49 -0.46 -6.20 0.61
N ILE A 50 -0.44 -7.48 0.95
CA ILE A 50 -1.65 -8.30 1.12
C ILE A 50 -2.48 -7.77 2.29
N LEU A 51 -1.87 -7.54 3.46
CA LEU A 51 -2.58 -7.02 4.63
C LEU A 51 -3.18 -5.64 4.36
N LEU A 52 -2.44 -4.75 3.67
CA LEU A 52 -2.96 -3.44 3.27
C LEU A 52 -4.17 -3.58 2.34
N ALA A 53 -4.10 -4.42 1.32
CA ALA A 53 -5.21 -4.62 0.40
C ALA A 53 -6.44 -5.17 1.11
N CYS A 54 -6.26 -6.16 1.98
CA CYS A 54 -7.34 -6.78 2.77
C CYS A 54 -8.00 -5.80 3.75
N SER A 55 -7.25 -4.83 4.28
CA SER A 55 -7.80 -3.83 5.19
C SER A 55 -8.33 -2.60 4.47
N LEU A 56 -7.62 -2.10 3.44
CA LEU A 56 -7.95 -0.88 2.73
C LEU A 56 -9.27 -0.99 1.98
N VAL A 57 -9.45 -2.07 1.20
CA VAL A 57 -10.62 -2.23 0.33
C VAL A 57 -11.93 -2.22 1.12
N PRO A 58 -12.13 -3.07 2.15
CA PRO A 58 -13.40 -3.05 2.90
C PRO A 58 -13.55 -1.80 3.77
N THR A 59 -12.46 -1.20 4.28
CA THR A 59 -12.55 0.01 5.10
C THR A 59 -12.97 1.22 4.26
N VAL A 60 -12.43 1.39 3.06
CA VAL A 60 -12.84 2.46 2.14
C VAL A 60 -14.29 2.25 1.65
N LEU A 61 -14.70 1.00 1.46
CA LEU A 61 -16.09 0.68 1.14
C LEU A 61 -17.02 1.04 2.31
N LEU A 62 -16.64 0.71 3.54
CA LEU A 62 -17.36 1.13 4.74
C LEU A 62 -17.46 2.66 4.82
N ALA A 63 -16.36 3.38 4.58
CA ALA A 63 -16.35 4.84 4.59
C ALA A 63 -17.30 5.43 3.55
N SER A 64 -17.39 4.82 2.36
CA SER A 64 -18.32 5.27 1.31
C SER A 64 -19.78 5.02 1.60
N LEU A 65 -20.10 3.98 2.39
CA LEU A 65 -21.48 3.60 2.75
C LEU A 65 -21.95 4.31 4.01
N ALA A 66 -21.10 4.39 5.02
CA ALA A 66 -21.46 4.86 6.36
C ALA A 66 -20.95 6.27 6.68
N GLY A 67 -19.97 6.78 5.92
CA GLY A 67 -19.25 8.02 6.23
C GLY A 67 -20.16 9.24 6.38
N ALA A 68 -21.19 9.35 5.55
CA ALA A 68 -22.15 10.48 5.61
C ALA A 68 -23.00 10.52 6.91
N ARG A 69 -23.05 9.40 7.65
CA ARG A 69 -23.79 9.27 8.91
C ARG A 69 -22.93 9.46 10.15
N LEU A 70 -21.61 9.46 9.97
CA LEU A 70 -20.65 9.54 11.07
C LEU A 70 -20.24 10.98 11.35
N PRO A 71 -20.04 11.36 12.63
CA PRO A 71 -19.48 12.66 12.97
C PRO A 71 -18.05 12.74 12.46
N ARG A 72 -17.68 13.89 11.88
CA ARG A 72 -16.37 14.11 11.24
C ARG A 72 -15.18 13.82 12.16
N TRP A 73 -15.31 14.08 13.45
CA TRP A 73 -14.25 13.83 14.43
C TRP A 73 -14.13 12.35 14.84
N GLY A 74 -15.22 11.58 14.83
CA GLY A 74 -15.24 10.16 15.21
C GLY A 74 -14.98 9.20 14.04
N ALA A 75 -15.21 9.63 12.81
CA ALA A 75 -15.07 8.80 11.63
C ALA A 75 -13.66 8.19 11.46
N PRO A 76 -12.55 8.95 11.59
CA PRO A 76 -11.21 8.38 11.48
C PRO A 76 -10.93 7.29 12.53
N ILE A 77 -11.41 7.48 13.77
CA ILE A 77 -11.24 6.51 14.85
C ILE A 77 -11.94 5.19 14.50
N LEU A 78 -13.17 5.27 13.96
CA LEU A 78 -13.92 4.08 13.55
C LEU A 78 -13.21 3.36 12.39
N TYR A 79 -12.70 4.09 11.41
CA TYR A 79 -12.00 3.50 10.27
C TYR A 79 -10.70 2.82 10.70
N THR A 80 -9.94 3.39 11.61
CA THR A 80 -8.71 2.79 12.12
C THR A 80 -9.00 1.54 12.96
N LEU A 81 -10.01 1.57 13.82
CA LEU A 81 -10.43 0.39 14.61
C LEU A 81 -10.92 -0.74 13.70
N PHE A 82 -11.75 -0.41 12.71
CA PHE A 82 -12.25 -1.40 11.75
C PHE A 82 -11.11 -2.00 10.91
N SER A 83 -10.19 -1.15 10.42
CA SER A 83 -9.01 -1.57 9.70
C SER A 83 -8.11 -2.47 10.56
N LEU A 84 -7.90 -2.12 11.84
CA LEU A 84 -7.11 -2.93 12.77
C LEU A 84 -7.72 -4.32 12.96
N ALA A 85 -9.04 -4.39 13.17
CA ALA A 85 -9.72 -5.66 13.30
C ALA A 85 -9.57 -6.55 12.04
N LEU A 86 -9.66 -5.94 10.84
CA LEU A 86 -9.44 -6.65 9.58
C LEU A 86 -7.99 -7.12 9.42
N ILE A 87 -7.01 -6.29 9.78
CA ILE A 87 -5.60 -6.66 9.72
C ILE A 87 -5.35 -7.88 10.60
N VAL A 88 -5.81 -7.85 11.86
CA VAL A 88 -5.66 -8.99 12.79
C VAL A 88 -6.32 -10.25 12.24
N ALA A 89 -7.52 -10.12 11.65
CA ALA A 89 -8.22 -11.24 11.03
C ALA A 89 -7.49 -11.80 9.79
N CYS A 90 -6.73 -10.95 9.08
CA CYS A 90 -6.02 -11.32 7.86
C CYS A 90 -4.56 -11.79 8.11
N VAL A 91 -4.02 -11.65 9.34
CA VAL A 91 -2.68 -12.17 9.67
C VAL A 91 -2.49 -13.64 9.28
N PRO A 92 -3.45 -14.55 9.48
CA PRO A 92 -3.29 -15.94 9.03
C PRO A 92 -3.04 -16.11 7.54
N LEU A 93 -3.41 -15.15 6.68
CA LEU A 93 -3.15 -15.21 5.24
C LEU A 93 -1.69 -15.07 4.87
N ILE A 94 -0.87 -14.44 5.73
CA ILE A 94 0.56 -14.24 5.48
C ILE A 94 1.43 -15.35 6.08
N LEU A 95 0.92 -16.16 7.00
CA LEU A 95 1.65 -17.27 7.61
C LEU A 95 2.20 -18.29 6.60
N PRO A 96 1.50 -18.64 5.51
CA PRO A 96 2.02 -19.56 4.50
C PRO A 96 3.22 -19.00 3.71
N ILE A 97 3.41 -17.65 3.68
CA ILE A 97 4.55 -17.02 3.00
C ILE A 97 5.83 -17.26 3.80
N SER A 98 5.78 -17.03 5.08
CA SER A 98 6.80 -17.41 6.05
C SER A 98 6.22 -17.22 7.46
N PRO A 99 6.32 -18.22 8.35
CA PRO A 99 5.87 -18.06 9.74
C PRO A 99 6.61 -16.94 10.47
N GLU A 100 7.88 -16.70 10.11
CA GLU A 100 8.73 -15.66 10.71
C GLU A 100 8.36 -14.23 10.26
N VAL A 101 7.58 -14.08 9.20
CA VAL A 101 7.19 -12.76 8.68
C VAL A 101 6.36 -11.99 9.70
N ALA A 102 5.44 -12.67 10.41
CA ALA A 102 4.60 -12.02 11.42
C ALA A 102 5.45 -11.42 12.55
N ASP A 103 6.47 -12.15 13.00
CA ASP A 103 7.39 -11.69 14.05
C ASP A 103 8.33 -10.60 13.55
N SER A 104 8.85 -10.73 12.32
CA SER A 104 9.74 -9.74 11.71
C SER A 104 9.04 -8.41 11.41
N LEU A 105 7.76 -8.43 11.09
CA LEU A 105 6.96 -7.23 10.85
C LEU A 105 6.52 -6.55 12.16
N GLY A 106 6.35 -7.32 13.26
CA GLY A 106 6.10 -6.82 14.60
C GLY A 106 5.10 -5.66 14.63
N ILE A 107 5.56 -4.50 15.09
CA ILE A 107 4.76 -3.27 15.26
C ILE A 107 4.23 -2.70 13.93
N PHE A 108 4.82 -3.04 12.79
CA PHE A 108 4.37 -2.51 11.50
C PHE A 108 3.01 -3.06 11.07
N VAL A 109 2.64 -4.26 11.54
CA VAL A 109 1.33 -4.86 11.27
C VAL A 109 0.19 -4.00 11.85
N PRO A 110 0.13 -3.70 13.15
CA PRO A 110 -0.92 -2.82 13.68
C PRO A 110 -0.79 -1.37 13.18
N LEU A 111 0.43 -0.88 12.94
CA LEU A 111 0.67 0.47 12.44
C LEU A 111 0.05 0.70 11.03
N LEU A 112 -0.15 -0.38 10.27
CA LEU A 112 -0.80 -0.33 8.97
C LEU A 112 -2.25 0.19 9.04
N SER A 113 -2.94 0.01 10.18
CA SER A 113 -4.30 0.51 10.39
C SER A 113 -4.39 2.04 10.45
N VAL A 114 -3.28 2.72 10.82
CA VAL A 114 -3.18 4.18 10.93
C VAL A 114 -2.46 4.78 9.71
N ASN A 115 -2.35 4.02 8.63
CA ASN A 115 -1.66 4.45 7.42
C ASN A 115 -2.35 5.67 6.79
N THR A 116 -1.55 6.67 6.42
CA THR A 116 -2.03 7.89 5.75
C THR A 116 -2.79 7.61 4.46
N LEU A 117 -2.42 6.57 3.72
CA LEU A 117 -3.12 6.12 2.51
C LEU A 117 -4.58 5.72 2.83
N LEU A 118 -4.76 4.90 3.86
CA LEU A 118 -6.09 4.44 4.30
C LEU A 118 -6.95 5.61 4.75
N LEU A 119 -6.43 6.46 5.64
CA LEU A 119 -7.17 7.60 6.19
C LEU A 119 -7.53 8.63 5.11
N THR A 120 -6.63 8.90 4.18
CA THR A 120 -6.88 9.85 3.07
C THR A 120 -7.98 9.36 2.14
N LEU A 121 -7.97 8.05 1.78
CA LEU A 121 -9.02 7.48 0.95
C LEU A 121 -10.36 7.42 1.68
N CYS A 122 -10.37 7.01 2.94
CA CYS A 122 -11.60 7.01 3.75
C CYS A 122 -12.18 8.42 3.86
N GLY A 123 -11.37 9.44 4.16
CA GLY A 123 -11.80 10.83 4.21
C GLY A 123 -12.37 11.32 2.88
N ARG A 124 -11.74 10.99 1.75
CA ARG A 124 -12.21 11.36 0.41
C ARG A 124 -13.58 10.79 0.09
N TYR A 125 -13.87 9.57 0.52
CA TYR A 125 -15.13 8.88 0.23
C TYR A 125 -16.20 9.11 1.29
N ALA A 126 -15.85 9.41 2.52
CA ALA A 126 -16.78 9.77 3.58
C ALA A 126 -17.54 11.07 3.28
N ASP A 127 -16.87 12.09 2.74
CA ASP A 127 -17.47 13.39 2.40
C ASP A 127 -18.18 13.41 1.03
N SER A 128 -17.92 12.40 0.19
CA SER A 128 -18.39 12.41 -1.18
C SER A 128 -19.59 11.47 -1.36
N ARG A 129 -20.72 11.99 -1.86
CA ARG A 129 -21.87 11.18 -2.29
C ARG A 129 -21.58 10.35 -3.56
N ARG A 130 -20.35 9.87 -3.73
CA ARG A 130 -19.97 9.06 -4.88
C ARG A 130 -20.46 7.62 -4.69
N LYS A 131 -20.76 6.96 -5.82
CA LYS A 131 -21.18 5.56 -5.80
C LYS A 131 -20.08 4.69 -5.19
N PRO A 132 -20.41 3.70 -4.34
CA PRO A 132 -19.44 2.83 -3.66
C PRO A 132 -18.54 2.04 -4.64
N VAL A 133 -19.00 1.82 -5.86
CA VAL A 133 -18.20 1.18 -6.93
C VAL A 133 -16.92 1.99 -7.25
N PHE A 134 -16.98 3.33 -7.22
CA PHE A 134 -15.77 4.13 -7.44
C PHE A 134 -14.81 4.06 -6.26
N ALA A 135 -15.33 3.93 -5.04
CA ALA A 135 -14.53 3.73 -3.85
C ALA A 135 -13.77 2.40 -3.92
N LEU A 136 -14.46 1.33 -4.37
CA LEU A 136 -13.86 0.02 -4.56
C LEU A 136 -12.73 0.05 -5.61
N VAL A 137 -13.00 0.65 -6.77
CA VAL A 137 -12.02 0.74 -7.87
C VAL A 137 -10.79 1.53 -7.43
N ASP A 138 -10.99 2.68 -6.80
CA ASP A 138 -9.86 3.49 -6.31
C ASP A 138 -9.09 2.72 -5.22
N ALA A 139 -9.75 2.08 -4.26
CA ALA A 139 -9.10 1.30 -3.21
C ALA A 139 -8.23 0.16 -3.78
N VAL A 140 -8.75 -0.59 -4.76
CA VAL A 140 -7.99 -1.65 -5.44
C VAL A 140 -6.82 -1.06 -6.23
N SER A 141 -7.03 0.02 -6.97
CA SER A 141 -5.99 0.67 -7.76
C SER A 141 -4.85 1.22 -6.88
N TYR A 142 -5.18 1.86 -5.75
CA TYR A 142 -4.20 2.39 -4.82
C TYR A 142 -3.46 1.28 -4.05
N SER A 143 -4.15 0.20 -3.67
CA SER A 143 -3.49 -0.95 -3.03
C SER A 143 -2.54 -1.67 -4.00
N ALA A 144 -2.93 -1.81 -5.27
CA ALA A 144 -2.07 -2.38 -6.30
C ALA A 144 -0.85 -1.48 -6.58
N GLY A 145 -1.04 -0.15 -6.64
CA GLY A 145 0.06 0.81 -6.78
C GLY A 145 1.03 0.77 -5.61
N PHE A 146 0.53 0.65 -4.39
CA PHE A 146 1.36 0.45 -3.20
C PHE A 146 2.15 -0.85 -3.29
N ALA A 147 1.49 -1.97 -3.59
CA ALA A 147 2.11 -3.29 -3.71
C ALA A 147 3.22 -3.30 -4.77
N LEU A 148 2.98 -2.67 -5.93
CA LEU A 148 3.94 -2.59 -7.02
C LEU A 148 5.23 -1.90 -6.57
N ILE A 149 5.14 -0.74 -5.93
CA ILE A 149 6.33 0.00 -5.47
C ILE A 149 7.03 -0.73 -4.33
N MET A 150 6.28 -1.28 -3.37
CA MET A 150 6.87 -2.06 -2.27
C MET A 150 7.64 -3.28 -2.77
N CYS A 151 7.06 -4.03 -3.71
CA CYS A 151 7.72 -5.19 -4.30
C CYS A 151 8.92 -4.80 -5.17
N LEU A 152 8.83 -3.70 -5.93
CA LEU A 152 9.93 -3.21 -6.76
C LEU A 152 11.13 -2.79 -5.90
N LEU A 153 10.88 -1.99 -4.86
CA LEU A 153 11.93 -1.57 -3.92
C LEU A 153 12.55 -2.77 -3.20
N ALA A 154 11.73 -3.70 -2.74
CA ALA A 154 12.21 -4.88 -2.04
C ALA A 154 13.04 -5.78 -2.95
N LEU A 155 12.60 -5.99 -4.18
CA LEU A 155 13.33 -6.78 -5.18
C LEU A 155 14.70 -6.18 -5.46
N LEU A 156 14.79 -4.87 -5.66
CA LEU A 156 16.07 -4.19 -5.87
C LEU A 156 16.98 -4.30 -4.65
N ARG A 157 16.44 -4.08 -3.44
CA ARG A 157 17.22 -4.09 -2.20
C ARG A 157 17.68 -5.50 -1.82
N GLU A 158 16.81 -6.50 -1.95
CA GLU A 158 17.14 -7.89 -1.63
C GLU A 158 18.15 -8.44 -2.65
N TRP A 159 17.94 -8.19 -3.95
CA TRP A 159 18.85 -8.64 -5.01
C TRP A 159 20.26 -8.03 -4.89
N LEU A 160 20.34 -6.71 -4.78
CA LEU A 160 21.63 -6.00 -4.71
C LEU A 160 22.29 -6.09 -3.32
N GLY A 161 21.50 -6.31 -2.27
CA GLY A 161 22.01 -6.38 -0.89
C GLY A 161 22.54 -7.73 -0.49
N THR A 162 21.83 -8.80 -0.86
CA THR A 162 22.15 -10.17 -0.42
C THR A 162 22.47 -11.12 -1.56
N GLY A 163 22.12 -10.78 -2.81
CA GLY A 163 22.20 -11.71 -3.93
C GLY A 163 21.20 -12.85 -3.86
N ILE A 164 20.19 -12.75 -3.01
CA ILE A 164 19.14 -13.73 -2.79
C ILE A 164 17.81 -13.06 -3.13
N ILE A 165 16.91 -13.73 -3.81
CA ILE A 165 15.54 -13.27 -4.06
C ILE A 165 14.59 -14.36 -3.58
N TRP A 166 13.72 -14.03 -2.64
CA TRP A 166 12.76 -14.98 -2.07
C TRP A 166 13.38 -16.24 -1.43
N GLY A 167 14.66 -16.17 -1.01
CA GLY A 167 15.40 -17.31 -0.49
C GLY A 167 16.14 -18.13 -1.54
N VAL A 168 16.05 -17.77 -2.83
CA VAL A 168 16.79 -18.42 -3.92
C VAL A 168 18.02 -17.58 -4.26
N PRO A 169 19.24 -18.17 -4.28
CA PRO A 169 20.45 -17.43 -4.63
C PRO A 169 20.43 -17.06 -6.12
N VAL A 170 20.44 -15.78 -6.41
CA VAL A 170 20.50 -15.22 -7.77
C VAL A 170 21.84 -14.50 -7.91
N ARG A 171 22.64 -14.88 -8.92
CA ARG A 171 23.94 -14.23 -9.16
C ARG A 171 23.76 -12.73 -9.36
N ALA A 172 24.12 -11.95 -8.35
CA ALA A 172 24.27 -10.50 -8.50
C ALA A 172 25.66 -10.18 -9.04
N PRO A 173 25.82 -9.20 -9.94
CA PRO A 173 27.13 -8.79 -10.46
C PRO A 173 28.04 -8.22 -9.36
N PHE A 174 27.44 -7.66 -8.31
CA PHE A 174 28.10 -7.18 -7.09
C PHE A 174 27.07 -7.13 -5.98
N THR A 175 27.50 -7.32 -4.74
CA THR A 175 26.65 -7.20 -3.55
C THR A 175 27.06 -5.94 -2.78
N LEU A 176 26.07 -5.09 -2.50
CA LEU A 176 26.23 -3.85 -1.74
C LEU A 176 25.45 -3.98 -0.42
N SER A 177 26.09 -4.45 0.64
CA SER A 177 25.46 -4.62 1.95
C SER A 177 24.84 -3.32 2.50
N GLY A 178 25.36 -2.16 2.11
CA GLY A 178 24.81 -0.85 2.45
C GLY A 178 23.40 -0.56 1.88
N ILE A 179 22.94 -1.29 0.87
CA ILE A 179 21.59 -1.12 0.30
C ILE A 179 20.49 -1.57 1.27
N GLN A 180 20.81 -2.44 2.21
CA GLN A 180 19.88 -2.91 3.24
C GLN A 180 19.60 -1.86 4.33
N ILE A 181 20.45 -0.83 4.46
CA ILE A 181 20.27 0.24 5.45
C ILE A 181 19.06 1.09 5.08
N THR A 182 18.30 1.52 6.08
CA THR A 182 17.08 2.34 5.94
C THR A 182 17.31 3.60 5.08
N PHE A 183 18.48 4.25 5.25
CA PHE A 183 18.85 5.45 4.48
C PHE A 183 18.84 5.21 2.96
N THR A 184 19.33 4.07 2.51
CA THR A 184 19.32 3.71 1.08
C THR A 184 17.91 3.53 0.54
N GLY A 185 16.96 3.09 1.38
CA GLY A 185 15.55 3.04 1.02
C GLY A 185 14.98 4.41 0.64
N PHE A 186 15.36 5.47 1.35
CA PHE A 186 14.96 6.85 1.00
C PHE A 186 15.57 7.28 -0.35
N ILE A 187 16.85 6.98 -0.58
CA ILE A 187 17.53 7.32 -1.85
C ILE A 187 16.86 6.59 -3.02
N LEU A 188 16.60 5.29 -2.89
CA LEU A 188 15.92 4.51 -3.92
C LEU A 188 14.49 5.01 -4.19
N LEU A 189 13.76 5.37 -3.15
CA LEU A 189 12.43 5.94 -3.29
C LEU A 189 12.48 7.29 -4.02
N ALA A 190 13.44 8.16 -3.67
CA ALA A 190 13.63 9.44 -4.33
C ALA A 190 14.07 9.30 -5.80
N LEU A 191 14.84 8.25 -6.13
CA LEU A 191 15.25 7.98 -7.51
C LEU A 191 14.09 7.47 -8.38
N LEU A 192 13.12 6.79 -7.77
CA LEU A 192 11.93 6.26 -8.46
C LEU A 192 10.80 7.29 -8.57
N SER A 193 10.79 8.33 -7.75
CA SER A 193 9.79 9.40 -7.73
C SER A 193 10.04 10.43 -8.85
#